data_7e54062cae054b6b183b359961f76e33
#
_entry.id   7e54062cae054b6b183b359961f76e33
#
_cell.length_a   1.000
_cell.length_b   1.000
_cell.length_c   1.000
_cell.angle_alpha   90.00
_cell.angle_beta   90.00
_cell.angle_gamma   90.00
#
_symmetry.space_group_name_H-M   'P 1'
#
loop_
_entity.id
_entity.type
_entity.pdbx_description
1 polymer ?
#
loop_
_entity_poly.entity_id
_entity_poly.type
_entity_poly.pdbx_seq_one_letter_code
_entity_poly.pdbx_strand_id
1 'polypeptide(L)'
;YVFTVQKHGSQKRASGDPYFSHPVEVAGILTDLHLDSETIVTALLHDTLEDTLTTPDEIERLFGSDVGRLVDGVTKLSKIEAQTENERAAENLRKFLLAMSDDIRVLLVKLADRLHNMRTLHFIKNEGKRRRIARETMDIYAPLAERIGMYDFMREMQLLAFRELEPEAYDSITRRLEHLKEGGHDKVDRIGAELQ
;
A
#
# COMPACT_ATOMS: atom_id res chain seq x y z
N TYR A 1 -18.89 3.20 -2.24
CA TYR A 1 -18.41 4.20 -3.19
C TYR A 1 -19.09 5.56 -3.01
N VAL A 2 -20.42 5.68 -3.24
CA VAL A 2 -21.15 6.96 -3.15
C VAL A 2 -20.90 7.67 -1.81
N PHE A 3 -20.95 6.95 -0.69
CA PHE A 3 -20.68 7.48 0.64
C PHE A 3 -19.26 8.10 0.73
N THR A 4 -18.23 7.40 0.28
CA THR A 4 -16.84 7.88 0.26
C THR A 4 -16.68 9.14 -0.57
N VAL A 5 -17.27 9.17 -1.78
CA VAL A 5 -17.28 10.37 -2.65
C VAL A 5 -17.92 11.56 -1.94
N GLN A 6 -19.07 11.36 -1.29
CA GLN A 6 -19.77 12.44 -0.58
C GLN A 6 -18.98 12.95 0.63
N LYS A 7 -18.37 12.05 1.40
CA LYS A 7 -17.63 12.40 2.63
C LYS A 7 -16.32 13.13 2.33
N HIS A 8 -15.56 12.69 1.32
CA HIS A 8 -14.33 13.37 0.91
C HIS A 8 -14.58 14.65 0.11
N GLY A 9 -15.74 14.79 -0.53
CA GLY A 9 -16.16 16.01 -1.22
C GLY A 9 -15.11 16.53 -2.21
N SER A 10 -14.61 17.76 -1.98
CA SER A 10 -13.62 18.44 -2.84
C SER A 10 -12.16 18.16 -2.46
N GLN A 11 -11.88 17.27 -1.50
CA GLN A 11 -10.50 16.91 -1.12
C GLN A 11 -9.73 16.36 -2.31
N LYS A 12 -8.43 16.68 -2.37
CA LYS A 12 -7.52 16.25 -3.45
C LYS A 12 -6.27 15.61 -2.88
N ARG A 13 -5.73 14.64 -3.64
CA ARG A 13 -4.43 14.03 -3.41
C ARG A 13 -3.27 14.94 -3.86
N ALA A 14 -2.04 14.55 -3.53
CA ALA A 14 -0.84 15.25 -4.00
C ALA A 14 -0.69 15.25 -5.52
N SER A 15 -1.27 14.26 -6.22
CA SER A 15 -1.37 14.18 -7.69
C SER A 15 -2.30 15.24 -8.29
N GLY A 16 -3.22 15.80 -7.49
CA GLY A 16 -4.30 16.68 -7.94
C GLY A 16 -5.63 15.95 -8.21
N ASP A 17 -5.63 14.63 -8.19
CA ASP A 17 -6.82 13.80 -8.36
C ASP A 17 -7.79 13.95 -7.18
N PRO A 18 -9.10 13.71 -7.39
CA PRO A 18 -10.06 13.63 -6.30
C PRO A 18 -9.63 12.59 -5.26
N TYR A 19 -9.79 12.90 -3.98
CA TYR A 19 -9.31 12.02 -2.90
C TYR A 19 -9.90 10.61 -2.97
N PHE A 20 -11.19 10.49 -3.31
CA PHE A 20 -11.89 9.21 -3.38
C PHE A 20 -11.29 8.21 -4.39
N SER A 21 -10.44 8.66 -5.33
CA SER A 21 -9.75 7.76 -6.27
C SER A 21 -8.86 6.76 -5.53
N HIS A 22 -8.22 7.19 -4.43
CA HIS A 22 -7.37 6.34 -3.62
C HIS A 22 -8.10 5.15 -2.98
N PRO A 23 -9.18 5.32 -2.20
CA PRO A 23 -9.95 4.19 -1.68
C PRO A 23 -10.46 3.23 -2.76
N VAL A 24 -10.80 3.74 -3.94
CA VAL A 24 -11.21 2.90 -5.08
C VAL A 24 -10.06 2.03 -5.59
N GLU A 25 -8.87 2.61 -5.76
CA GLU A 25 -7.68 1.85 -6.17
C GLU A 25 -7.27 0.81 -5.11
N VAL A 26 -7.33 1.16 -3.82
CA VAL A 26 -7.07 0.21 -2.72
C VAL A 26 -8.07 -0.95 -2.75
N ALA A 27 -9.36 -0.67 -2.95
CA ALA A 27 -10.38 -1.69 -3.11
C ALA A 27 -10.14 -2.57 -4.35
N GLY A 28 -9.69 -1.97 -5.46
CA GLY A 28 -9.29 -2.69 -6.68
C GLY A 28 -8.18 -3.71 -6.40
N ILE A 29 -7.10 -3.27 -5.75
CA ILE A 29 -5.97 -4.15 -5.36
C ILE A 29 -6.47 -5.37 -4.54
N LEU A 30 -7.39 -5.16 -3.60
CA LEU A 30 -7.93 -6.23 -2.76
C LEU A 30 -8.93 -7.12 -3.50
N THR A 31 -9.63 -6.59 -4.49
CA THR A 31 -10.53 -7.37 -5.37
C THR A 31 -9.75 -8.39 -6.18
N ASP A 32 -8.55 -8.07 -6.67
CA ASP A 32 -7.67 -8.99 -7.38
C ASP A 32 -7.22 -10.17 -6.50
N LEU A 33 -7.25 -10.00 -5.17
CA LEU A 33 -6.99 -11.07 -4.19
C LEU A 33 -8.23 -11.92 -3.84
N HIS A 34 -9.40 -11.64 -4.46
CA HIS A 34 -10.66 -12.35 -4.24
C HIS A 34 -11.12 -12.38 -2.78
N LEU A 35 -10.93 -11.27 -2.06
CA LEU A 35 -11.34 -11.13 -0.67
C LEU A 35 -12.86 -10.92 -0.53
N ASP A 36 -13.36 -11.07 0.70
CA ASP A 36 -14.78 -10.91 1.03
C ASP A 36 -15.28 -9.46 0.84
N SER A 37 -16.59 -9.30 0.74
CA SER A 37 -17.25 -8.02 0.52
C SER A 37 -16.99 -7.00 1.63
N GLU A 38 -16.93 -7.46 2.89
CA GLU A 38 -16.68 -6.62 4.06
C GLU A 38 -15.28 -6.00 4.01
N THR A 39 -14.29 -6.77 3.54
CA THR A 39 -12.92 -6.27 3.33
C THR A 39 -12.87 -5.21 2.22
N ILE A 40 -13.56 -5.46 1.09
CA ILE A 40 -13.62 -4.49 -0.01
C ILE A 40 -14.36 -3.21 0.40
N VAL A 41 -15.47 -3.32 1.12
CA VAL A 41 -16.19 -2.16 1.67
C VAL A 41 -15.31 -1.41 2.67
N THR A 42 -14.57 -2.11 3.53
CA THR A 42 -13.61 -1.51 4.45
C THR A 42 -12.54 -0.72 3.70
N ALA A 43 -11.99 -1.25 2.62
CA ALA A 43 -11.04 -0.54 1.78
C ALA A 43 -11.60 0.77 1.20
N LEU A 44 -12.86 0.76 0.77
CA LEU A 44 -13.54 1.97 0.30
C LEU A 44 -13.76 3.02 1.40
N LEU A 45 -13.79 2.62 2.68
CA LEU A 45 -14.12 3.47 3.81
C LEU A 45 -12.93 3.78 4.73
N HIS A 46 -11.77 3.17 4.52
CA HIS A 46 -10.66 3.12 5.48
C HIS A 46 -10.19 4.50 5.96
N ASP A 47 -10.19 5.51 5.08
CA ASP A 47 -9.76 6.88 5.41
C ASP A 47 -10.90 7.77 5.93
N THR A 48 -12.16 7.33 5.86
CA THR A 48 -13.29 8.20 6.16
C THR A 48 -13.36 8.65 7.63
N LEU A 49 -12.91 7.81 8.57
CA LEU A 49 -12.86 8.17 9.99
C LEU A 49 -11.70 9.12 10.33
N GLU A 50 -10.64 9.14 9.52
CA GLU A 50 -9.46 9.96 9.75
C GLU A 50 -9.57 11.32 9.06
N ASP A 51 -10.05 11.33 7.82
CA ASP A 51 -9.98 12.48 6.94
C ASP A 51 -11.29 13.22 6.76
N THR A 52 -12.38 12.75 7.42
CA THR A 52 -13.70 13.36 7.31
C THR A 52 -14.40 13.48 8.69
N LEU A 53 -15.61 14.05 8.71
CA LEU A 53 -16.45 14.11 9.91
C LEU A 53 -17.29 12.85 10.15
N THR A 54 -16.93 11.73 9.53
CA THR A 54 -17.63 10.45 9.71
C THR A 54 -17.34 9.89 11.10
N THR A 55 -18.37 9.33 11.75
CA THR A 55 -18.24 8.70 13.07
C THR A 55 -18.29 7.18 12.96
N PRO A 56 -17.69 6.44 13.92
CA PRO A 56 -17.80 4.98 13.97
C PRO A 56 -19.24 4.49 13.98
N ASP A 57 -20.12 5.13 14.73
CA ASP A 57 -21.55 4.80 14.82
C ASP A 57 -22.27 4.95 13.46
N GLU A 58 -21.86 5.95 12.66
CA GLU A 58 -22.40 6.14 11.32
C GLU A 58 -22.00 4.99 10.39
N ILE A 59 -20.74 4.56 10.45
CA ILE A 59 -20.23 3.42 9.66
C ILE A 59 -20.96 2.14 10.07
N GLU A 60 -21.05 1.83 11.37
CA GLU A 60 -21.68 0.63 11.85
C GLU A 60 -23.17 0.57 11.49
N ARG A 61 -23.88 1.67 11.62
CA ARG A 61 -25.31 1.78 11.27
C ARG A 61 -25.58 1.57 9.78
N LEU A 62 -24.67 2.05 8.88
CA LEU A 62 -24.88 2.01 7.44
C LEU A 62 -24.32 0.75 6.78
N PHE A 63 -23.24 0.19 7.31
CA PHE A 63 -22.47 -0.88 6.67
C PHE A 63 -22.36 -2.15 7.53
N GLY A 64 -22.89 -2.12 8.76
CA GLY A 64 -22.87 -3.25 9.68
C GLY A 64 -21.67 -3.26 10.62
N SER A 65 -21.77 -4.05 11.69
CA SER A 65 -20.80 -4.10 12.78
C SER A 65 -19.44 -4.65 12.34
N ASP A 66 -19.40 -5.60 11.40
CA ASP A 66 -18.14 -6.17 10.89
C ASP A 66 -17.31 -5.12 10.15
N VAL A 67 -17.94 -4.38 9.24
CA VAL A 67 -17.28 -3.27 8.53
C VAL A 67 -16.86 -2.18 9.53
N GLY A 68 -17.73 -1.81 10.48
CA GLY A 68 -17.42 -0.83 11.51
C GLY A 68 -16.17 -1.21 12.30
N ARG A 69 -16.07 -2.46 12.75
CA ARG A 69 -14.91 -3.01 13.47
C ARG A 69 -13.63 -3.00 12.62
N LEU A 70 -13.73 -3.38 11.34
CA LEU A 70 -12.56 -3.37 10.43
C LEU A 70 -12.05 -1.96 10.15
N VAL A 71 -12.94 -1.00 9.86
CA VAL A 71 -12.56 0.40 9.61
C VAL A 71 -11.92 1.01 10.86
N ASP A 72 -12.49 0.78 12.06
CA ASP A 72 -11.89 1.20 13.34
C ASP A 72 -10.51 0.57 13.57
N GLY A 73 -10.34 -0.71 13.22
CA GLY A 73 -9.06 -1.41 13.27
C GLY A 73 -8.00 -0.76 12.37
N VAL A 74 -8.34 -0.43 11.12
CA VAL A 74 -7.43 0.27 10.20
C VAL A 74 -7.05 1.64 10.74
N THR A 75 -8.02 2.42 11.23
CA THR A 75 -7.80 3.73 11.83
C THR A 75 -6.87 3.66 13.06
N LYS A 76 -7.03 2.64 13.92
CA LYS A 76 -6.12 2.42 15.06
C LYS A 76 -4.69 2.14 14.62
N LEU A 77 -4.51 1.33 13.56
CA LEU A 77 -3.18 1.07 13.00
C LEU A 77 -2.52 2.35 12.46
N SER A 78 -3.25 3.18 11.73
CA SER A 78 -2.75 4.47 11.23
C SER A 78 -2.32 5.41 12.37
N LYS A 79 -3.07 5.44 13.48
CA LYS A 79 -2.71 6.24 14.67
C LYS A 79 -1.43 5.73 15.34
N ILE A 80 -1.23 4.42 15.43
CA ILE A 80 0.01 3.82 15.94
C ILE A 80 1.18 4.21 15.03
N GLU A 81 1.01 4.11 13.71
CA GLU A 81 1.98 4.53 12.70
C GLU A 81 2.42 6.00 12.89
N ALA A 82 1.47 6.90 13.06
CA ALA A 82 1.74 8.33 13.26
C ALA A 82 2.48 8.66 14.58
N GLN A 83 2.30 7.85 15.63
CA GLN A 83 2.94 8.06 16.94
C GLN A 83 4.37 7.55 17.00
N THR A 84 4.76 6.66 16.12
CA THR A 84 6.01 5.89 16.20
C THR A 84 7.19 6.51 15.45
N GLU A 85 7.09 7.77 15.01
CA GLU A 85 8.17 8.46 14.27
C GLU A 85 9.54 8.44 14.97
N ASN A 86 9.60 8.16 16.29
CA ASN A 86 10.83 8.17 17.10
C ASN A 86 11.17 6.83 17.77
N GLU A 87 10.38 5.77 17.58
CA GLU A 87 10.62 4.48 18.23
C GLU A 87 11.36 3.49 17.30
N ARG A 88 12.07 2.51 17.91
CA ARG A 88 12.81 1.49 17.15
C ARG A 88 11.84 0.61 16.32
N ALA A 89 12.18 0.33 15.08
CA ALA A 89 11.38 -0.45 14.13
C ALA A 89 10.80 -1.78 14.69
N ALA A 90 11.56 -2.45 15.60
CA ALA A 90 11.12 -3.67 16.25
C ALA A 90 9.92 -3.46 17.21
N GLU A 91 9.86 -2.33 17.92
CA GLU A 91 8.74 -2.02 18.83
C GLU A 91 7.49 -1.63 18.05
N ASN A 92 7.68 -0.93 16.94
CA ASN A 92 6.61 -0.60 16.01
C ASN A 92 6.00 -1.85 15.39
N LEU A 93 6.84 -2.77 14.93
CA LEU A 93 6.40 -4.06 14.41
C LEU A 93 5.61 -4.85 15.45
N ARG A 94 6.06 -4.86 16.72
CA ARG A 94 5.33 -5.54 17.81
C ARG A 94 3.96 -4.92 18.08
N LYS A 95 3.88 -3.58 18.16
CA LYS A 95 2.60 -2.86 18.33
C LYS A 95 1.66 -3.11 17.16
N PHE A 96 2.21 -3.12 15.95
CA PHE A 96 1.50 -3.46 14.73
C PHE A 96 0.93 -4.88 14.76
N LEU A 97 1.74 -5.87 15.13
CA LEU A 97 1.32 -7.27 15.27
C LEU A 97 0.24 -7.46 16.35
N LEU A 98 0.33 -6.74 17.46
CA LEU A 98 -0.68 -6.79 18.52
C LEU A 98 -2.00 -6.16 18.07
N ALA A 99 -1.97 -5.04 17.37
CA ALA A 99 -3.18 -4.40 16.83
C ALA A 99 -3.87 -5.22 15.73
N MET A 100 -3.12 -6.12 15.05
CA MET A 100 -3.62 -7.04 14.02
C MET A 100 -4.16 -8.36 14.57
N SER A 101 -3.98 -8.63 15.87
CA SER A 101 -4.32 -9.94 16.46
C SER A 101 -5.80 -10.28 16.36
N ASP A 102 -6.66 -9.29 16.17
CA ASP A 102 -8.11 -9.46 16.15
C ASP A 102 -8.67 -9.88 14.78
N ASP A 103 -8.11 -9.32 13.69
CA ASP A 103 -8.57 -9.66 12.33
C ASP A 103 -7.51 -9.35 11.26
N ILE A 104 -7.06 -10.39 10.54
CA ILE A 104 -6.04 -10.27 9.49
C ILE A 104 -6.46 -9.34 8.34
N ARG A 105 -7.78 -9.16 8.10
CA ARG A 105 -8.30 -8.30 7.05
C ARG A 105 -7.89 -6.84 7.23
N VAL A 106 -7.74 -6.38 8.48
CA VAL A 106 -7.22 -5.04 8.80
C VAL A 106 -5.81 -4.85 8.23
N LEU A 107 -4.94 -5.86 8.37
CA LEU A 107 -3.61 -5.83 7.77
C LEU A 107 -3.66 -5.81 6.25
N LEU A 108 -4.52 -6.65 5.64
CA LEU A 108 -4.64 -6.73 4.19
C LEU A 108 -5.03 -5.37 3.58
N VAL A 109 -6.00 -4.69 4.19
CA VAL A 109 -6.40 -3.33 3.80
C VAL A 109 -5.22 -2.36 3.95
N LYS A 110 -4.49 -2.42 5.07
CA LYS A 110 -3.35 -1.52 5.32
C LYS A 110 -2.17 -1.77 4.39
N LEU A 111 -1.91 -3.03 4.01
CA LEU A 111 -0.88 -3.35 3.00
C LEU A 111 -1.25 -2.86 1.61
N ALA A 112 -2.52 -2.98 1.21
CA ALA A 112 -3.01 -2.45 -0.06
C ALA A 112 -2.97 -0.92 -0.10
N ASP A 113 -3.36 -0.24 1.00
CA ASP A 113 -3.21 1.20 1.19
C ASP A 113 -1.73 1.62 1.00
N ARG A 114 -0.81 0.97 1.73
CA ARG A 114 0.63 1.26 1.63
C ARG A 114 1.15 1.03 0.21
N LEU A 115 0.77 -0.05 -0.45
CA LEU A 115 1.18 -0.33 -1.82
C LEU A 115 0.71 0.77 -2.78
N HIS A 116 -0.55 1.18 -2.71
CA HIS A 116 -1.06 2.28 -3.52
C HIS A 116 -0.35 3.60 -3.21
N ASN A 117 -0.09 3.90 -1.94
CA ASN A 117 0.68 5.09 -1.54
C ASN A 117 2.11 5.06 -2.10
N MET A 118 2.75 3.89 -2.17
CA MET A 118 4.06 3.74 -2.81
C MET A 118 4.01 3.94 -4.33
N ARG A 119 2.98 3.44 -5.01
CA ARG A 119 2.78 3.67 -6.46
C ARG A 119 2.65 5.15 -6.81
N THR A 120 2.05 5.94 -5.91
CA THR A 120 1.79 7.38 -6.09
C THR A 120 2.79 8.28 -5.34
N LEU A 121 3.85 7.73 -4.75
CA LEU A 121 4.80 8.43 -3.90
C LEU A 121 5.49 9.61 -4.61
N HIS A 122 5.76 9.46 -5.90
CA HIS A 122 6.43 10.46 -6.74
C HIS A 122 5.67 11.79 -6.88
N PHE A 123 4.37 11.84 -6.60
CA PHE A 123 3.59 13.08 -6.57
C PHE A 123 3.87 13.94 -5.33
N ILE A 124 4.43 13.38 -4.26
CA ILE A 124 4.78 14.13 -3.06
C ILE A 124 6.03 14.97 -3.34
N LYS A 125 5.89 16.29 -3.27
CA LYS A 125 6.99 17.23 -3.58
C LYS A 125 8.14 17.18 -2.56
N ASN A 126 7.83 16.92 -1.28
CA ASN A 126 8.81 16.89 -0.20
C ASN A 126 9.60 15.57 -0.25
N GLU A 127 10.88 15.65 -0.65
CA GLU A 127 11.78 14.50 -0.74
C GLU A 127 11.98 13.81 0.61
N GLY A 128 12.19 14.57 1.69
CA GLY A 128 12.36 13.99 3.03
C GLY A 128 11.15 13.16 3.45
N LYS A 129 9.92 13.62 3.12
CA LYS A 129 8.69 12.85 3.37
C LYS A 129 8.66 11.57 2.51
N ARG A 130 9.02 11.64 1.23
CA ARG A 130 9.07 10.46 0.36
C ARG A 130 10.06 9.43 0.87
N ARG A 131 11.29 9.85 1.19
CA ARG A 131 12.34 8.95 1.71
C ARG A 131 11.95 8.30 3.04
N ARG A 132 11.27 9.04 3.94
CA ARG A 132 10.72 8.50 5.18
C ARG A 132 9.69 7.41 4.91
N ILE A 133 8.71 7.66 4.06
CA ILE A 133 7.67 6.68 3.68
C ILE A 133 8.31 5.43 3.04
N ALA A 134 9.29 5.62 2.15
CA ALA A 134 10.00 4.52 1.51
C ALA A 134 10.79 3.67 2.51
N ARG A 135 11.47 4.28 3.47
CA ARG A 135 12.20 3.58 4.53
C ARG A 135 11.26 2.78 5.43
N GLU A 136 10.18 3.40 5.89
CA GLU A 136 9.16 2.72 6.70
C GLU A 136 8.53 1.55 5.95
N THR A 137 8.30 1.69 4.65
CA THR A 137 7.81 0.60 3.79
C THR A 137 8.82 -0.55 3.75
N MET A 138 10.11 -0.26 3.61
CA MET A 138 11.17 -1.28 3.58
C MET A 138 11.36 -1.97 4.94
N ASP A 139 11.25 -1.21 6.03
CA ASP A 139 11.57 -1.71 7.37
C ASP A 139 10.39 -2.42 8.04
N ILE A 140 9.14 -2.09 7.67
CA ILE A 140 7.93 -2.61 8.33
C ILE A 140 7.02 -3.35 7.36
N TYR A 141 6.54 -2.69 6.30
CA TYR A 141 5.45 -3.21 5.48
C TYR A 141 5.88 -4.35 4.55
N ALA A 142 7.05 -4.26 3.93
CA ALA A 142 7.55 -5.33 3.08
C ALA A 142 7.84 -6.62 3.88
N PRO A 143 8.49 -6.58 5.06
CA PRO A 143 8.62 -7.76 5.93
C PRO A 143 7.28 -8.32 6.43
N LEU A 144 6.27 -7.47 6.68
CA LEU A 144 4.92 -7.93 7.05
C LEU A 144 4.25 -8.69 5.90
N ALA A 145 4.30 -8.13 4.68
CA ALA A 145 3.78 -8.80 3.49
C ALA A 145 4.45 -10.14 3.24
N GLU A 146 5.77 -10.24 3.41
CA GLU A 146 6.54 -11.48 3.32
C GLU A 146 6.03 -12.54 4.30
N ARG A 147 5.84 -12.17 5.58
CA ARG A 147 5.42 -13.08 6.65
C ARG A 147 4.05 -13.72 6.42
N ILE A 148 3.14 -13.01 5.75
CA ILE A 148 1.82 -13.53 5.41
C ILE A 148 1.75 -14.12 4.00
N GLY A 149 2.89 -14.23 3.30
CA GLY A 149 2.99 -14.86 1.99
C GLY A 149 2.56 -13.98 0.81
N MET A 150 2.38 -12.67 1.01
CA MET A 150 2.05 -11.71 -0.04
C MET A 150 3.31 -11.25 -0.79
N TYR A 151 3.98 -12.18 -1.44
CA TYR A 151 5.28 -11.94 -2.07
C TYR A 151 5.26 -10.90 -3.18
N ASP A 152 4.18 -10.79 -3.94
CA ASP A 152 4.06 -9.80 -5.01
C ASP A 152 3.98 -8.39 -4.42
N PHE A 153 3.22 -8.20 -3.33
CA PHE A 153 3.18 -6.94 -2.58
C PHE A 153 4.55 -6.58 -2.02
N MET A 154 5.20 -7.54 -1.37
CA MET A 154 6.54 -7.36 -0.81
C MET A 154 7.52 -6.90 -1.89
N ARG A 155 7.59 -7.60 -3.03
CA ARG A 155 8.51 -7.29 -4.13
C ARG A 155 8.25 -5.91 -4.72
N GLU A 156 6.99 -5.57 -4.98
CA GLU A 156 6.63 -4.28 -5.54
C GLU A 156 6.95 -3.14 -4.55
N MET A 157 6.60 -3.28 -3.28
CA MET A 157 6.94 -2.31 -2.24
C MET A 157 8.45 -2.12 -2.10
N GLN A 158 9.24 -3.20 -2.10
CA GLN A 158 10.70 -3.14 -2.04
C GLN A 158 11.28 -2.42 -3.27
N LEU A 159 10.78 -2.73 -4.48
CA LEU A 159 11.24 -2.10 -5.71
C LEU A 159 10.97 -0.59 -5.73
N LEU A 160 9.74 -0.19 -5.33
CA LEU A 160 9.34 1.21 -5.26
C LEU A 160 10.12 1.97 -4.17
N ALA A 161 10.35 1.34 -3.02
CA ALA A 161 11.14 1.92 -1.94
C ALA A 161 12.62 2.04 -2.33
N PHE A 162 13.20 1.03 -2.97
CA PHE A 162 14.58 1.06 -3.46
C PHE A 162 14.79 2.18 -4.48
N ARG A 163 13.85 2.36 -5.41
CA ARG A 163 13.91 3.46 -6.39
C ARG A 163 13.95 4.84 -5.73
N GLU A 164 13.22 5.04 -4.64
CA GLU A 164 13.20 6.32 -3.91
C GLU A 164 14.43 6.50 -3.00
N LEU A 165 14.92 5.43 -2.37
CA LEU A 165 16.02 5.50 -1.42
C LEU A 165 17.39 5.53 -2.09
N GLU A 166 17.57 4.78 -3.19
CA GLU A 166 18.85 4.57 -3.89
C GLU A 166 18.67 4.76 -5.42
N PRO A 167 18.26 5.96 -5.89
CA PRO A 167 17.89 6.17 -7.29
C PRO A 167 19.05 5.91 -8.26
N GLU A 168 20.28 6.29 -7.91
CA GLU A 168 21.44 6.06 -8.79
C GLU A 168 21.75 4.57 -8.96
N ALA A 169 21.65 3.79 -7.87
CA ALA A 169 21.84 2.35 -7.91
C ALA A 169 20.72 1.69 -8.71
N TYR A 170 19.47 2.10 -8.49
CA TYR A 170 18.32 1.63 -9.23
C TYR A 170 18.49 1.83 -10.74
N ASP A 171 18.82 3.05 -11.18
CA ASP A 171 19.02 3.40 -12.59
C ASP A 171 20.19 2.63 -13.22
N SER A 172 21.28 2.43 -12.46
CA SER A 172 22.44 1.66 -12.93
C SER A 172 22.10 0.20 -13.16
N ILE A 173 21.39 -0.43 -12.22
CA ILE A 173 20.97 -1.83 -12.29
C ILE A 173 19.95 -2.01 -13.43
N THR A 174 18.96 -1.13 -13.53
CA THR A 174 17.91 -1.20 -14.57
C THR A 174 18.51 -1.14 -15.96
N ARG A 175 19.41 -0.18 -16.24
CA ARG A 175 20.11 -0.08 -17.54
C ARG A 175 20.91 -1.33 -17.86
N ARG A 176 21.57 -1.93 -16.85
CA ARG A 176 22.35 -3.15 -17.06
C ARG A 176 21.45 -4.35 -17.37
N LEU A 177 20.31 -4.46 -16.70
CA LEU A 177 19.31 -5.53 -16.96
C LEU A 177 18.69 -5.39 -18.35
N GLU A 178 18.38 -4.18 -18.79
CA GLU A 178 17.88 -3.90 -20.16
C GLU A 178 18.89 -4.35 -21.21
N HIS A 179 20.15 -3.93 -21.08
CA HIS A 179 21.21 -4.35 -21.97
C HIS A 179 21.43 -5.88 -22.02
N LEU A 180 21.30 -6.56 -20.86
CA LEU A 180 21.40 -8.02 -20.81
C LEU A 180 20.20 -8.72 -21.46
N LYS A 181 19.00 -8.13 -21.39
CA LYS A 181 17.81 -8.66 -22.08
C LYS A 181 17.95 -8.52 -23.60
N GLU A 182 18.39 -7.39 -24.09
CA GLU A 182 18.65 -7.16 -25.52
C GLU A 182 19.66 -8.16 -26.06
N GLY A 183 20.82 -8.31 -25.41
CA GLY A 183 21.84 -9.28 -25.79
C GLY A 183 21.43 -10.77 -25.59
N GLY A 184 20.44 -11.03 -24.76
CA GLY A 184 19.86 -12.36 -24.52
C GLY A 184 18.91 -12.80 -25.62
N HIS A 185 18.08 -11.92 -26.15
CA HIS A 185 17.18 -12.20 -27.27
C HIS A 185 17.96 -12.63 -28.52
N ASP A 186 19.03 -11.89 -28.88
CA ASP A 186 19.91 -12.25 -30.01
C ASP A 186 20.51 -13.67 -29.89
N LYS A 187 20.82 -14.12 -28.66
CA LYS A 187 21.35 -15.46 -28.42
C LYS A 187 20.30 -16.55 -28.58
N VAL A 188 19.09 -16.31 -28.08
CA VAL A 188 17.98 -17.28 -28.19
C VAL A 188 17.54 -17.42 -29.64
N ASP A 189 17.46 -16.31 -30.38
CA ASP A 189 17.11 -16.34 -31.82
C ASP A 189 18.16 -17.06 -32.67
N ARG A 190 19.46 -16.85 -32.36
CA ARG A 190 20.56 -17.57 -33.03
C ARG A 190 20.52 -19.08 -32.75
N ILE A 191 20.32 -19.50 -31.50
CA ILE A 191 20.19 -20.92 -31.14
C ILE A 191 18.94 -21.52 -31.79
N GLY A 192 17.83 -20.82 -31.85
CA GLY A 192 16.61 -21.25 -32.54
C GLY A 192 16.81 -21.45 -34.06
N ALA A 193 17.63 -20.60 -34.69
CA ALA A 193 17.96 -20.72 -36.11
C ALA A 193 18.96 -21.86 -36.41
N GLU A 194 19.82 -22.23 -35.46
CA GLU A 194 20.78 -23.35 -35.59
C GLU A 194 20.13 -24.71 -35.35
N LEU A 195 18.94 -24.78 -34.77
CA LEU A 195 18.18 -26.00 -34.48
C LEU A 195 17.09 -26.32 -35.51
N GLN A 196 16.90 -25.49 -36.53
CA GLN A 196 16.06 -25.72 -37.72
C GLN A 196 16.88 -26.21 -38.91
#